data_24aba48b1b2036fe7b19f37f4e5d6dc6
#
_entry.id   24aba48b1b2036fe7b19f37f4e5d6dc6
#
_cell.length_a   1.000
_cell.length_b   1.000
_cell.length_c   1.000
_cell.angle_alpha   90.00
_cell.angle_beta   90.00
_cell.angle_gamma   90.00
#
_symmetry.space_group_name_H-M   'P 1'
#
loop_
_entity.id
_entity.type
_entity.pdbx_description
1 polymer ?
#
loop_
_entity_poly.entity_id
_entity_poly.type
_entity_poly.pdbx_seq_one_letter_code
_entity_poly.pdbx_strand_id
1 'polypeptide(L)'
;MYKRQSDSGIKFHSVNSGLLLQSIDTGEIHINDLKTVSKRIPNQDELTNSFFAWKVCKYVKSNAIVYASNNQTLGIGAGQMSRIDSAEIAVRKAKKAGFNLKGSCMASDAFFPFRDSIDEAAKNGISCVIQPGGSIRDEEVISAADEADMIMIFTGMRHFRH
;
A
#
# COMPACT_ATOMS: atom_id res chain seq x y z
N MET A 1 -13.49 26.46 -14.53
CA MET A 1 -12.73 25.43 -15.28
C MET A 1 -11.34 25.36 -14.68
N TYR A 2 -11.08 24.40 -13.80
CA TYR A 2 -9.74 24.23 -13.21
C TYR A 2 -8.81 23.64 -14.29
N LYS A 3 -7.78 24.40 -14.72
CA LYS A 3 -6.71 23.84 -15.55
C LYS A 3 -5.98 22.79 -14.72
N ARG A 4 -5.96 21.53 -15.16
CA ARG A 4 -4.98 20.55 -14.69
C ARG A 4 -3.59 21.16 -14.93
N GLN A 5 -2.89 21.49 -13.83
CA GLN A 5 -1.47 21.79 -13.93
C GLN A 5 -0.76 20.51 -14.37
N SER A 6 0.14 20.62 -15.35
CA SER A 6 1.02 19.50 -15.69
C SER A 6 1.86 19.16 -14.46
N ASP A 7 1.80 17.91 -14.00
CA ASP A 7 2.58 17.41 -12.85
C ASP A 7 4.07 17.22 -13.19
N SER A 8 4.63 18.04 -14.08
CA SER A 8 6.06 18.06 -14.35
C SER A 8 6.72 19.11 -13.47
N GLY A 9 7.53 18.68 -12.52
CA GLY A 9 8.22 19.62 -11.64
C GLY A 9 9.12 18.94 -10.62
N ILE A 10 9.83 19.77 -9.87
CA ILE A 10 10.72 19.38 -8.78
C ILE A 10 10.11 19.90 -7.48
N LYS A 11 10.04 19.05 -6.46
CA LYS A 11 9.71 19.42 -5.08
C LYS A 11 11.00 19.78 -4.34
N PHE A 12 10.89 20.82 -3.52
CA PHE A 12 11.98 21.29 -2.67
C PHE A 12 11.59 21.08 -1.22
N HIS A 13 12.48 20.45 -0.44
CA HIS A 13 12.37 20.38 1.01
C HIS A 13 13.62 20.98 1.64
N SER A 14 13.44 21.97 2.49
CA SER A 14 14.55 22.53 3.27
C SER A 14 14.97 21.53 4.35
N VAL A 15 16.28 21.34 4.49
CA VAL A 15 16.94 20.58 5.55
C VAL A 15 17.99 21.47 6.21
N ASN A 16 18.45 21.12 7.41
CA ASN A 16 19.27 22.00 8.26
C ASN A 16 20.45 22.72 7.55
N SER A 17 21.04 22.12 6.52
CA SER A 17 22.21 22.70 5.83
C SER A 17 22.08 22.64 4.32
N GLY A 18 20.87 22.55 3.77
CA GLY A 18 20.68 22.42 2.33
C GLY A 18 19.24 22.25 1.87
N LEU A 19 19.11 21.78 0.64
CA LEU A 19 17.82 21.50 0.00
C LEU A 19 17.80 20.05 -0.48
N LEU A 20 16.73 19.33 -0.18
CA LEU A 20 16.42 18.07 -0.82
C LEU A 20 15.58 18.35 -2.06
N LEU A 21 16.04 17.88 -3.22
CA LEU A 21 15.32 17.97 -4.49
C LEU A 21 14.76 16.60 -4.83
N GLN A 22 13.47 16.56 -5.17
CA GLN A 22 12.79 15.34 -5.58
C GLN A 22 11.92 15.62 -6.80
N SER A 23 12.02 14.79 -7.83
CA SER A 23 11.05 14.81 -8.94
C SER A 23 9.67 14.46 -8.42
N ILE A 24 8.63 15.05 -9.03
CA ILE A 24 7.25 14.66 -8.73
C ILE A 24 7.03 13.22 -9.19
N ASP A 25 6.41 12.43 -8.36
CA ASP A 25 6.01 11.06 -8.68
C ASP A 25 4.81 11.08 -9.63
N THR A 26 5.11 10.97 -10.94
CA THR A 26 4.11 10.89 -12.02
C THR A 26 3.80 9.45 -12.41
N GLY A 27 4.42 8.45 -11.74
CA GLY A 27 4.26 7.04 -12.05
C GLY A 27 2.79 6.62 -11.99
N GLU A 28 2.30 6.03 -13.07
CA GLU A 28 0.96 5.44 -13.18
C GLU A 28 1.07 4.02 -13.73
N ILE A 29 0.22 3.14 -13.25
CA ILE A 29 0.03 1.79 -13.79
C ILE A 29 -1.46 1.59 -14.08
N HIS A 30 -1.75 0.66 -14.97
CA HIS A 30 -3.11 0.22 -15.23
C HIS A 30 -3.43 -1.06 -14.43
N ILE A 31 -4.71 -1.29 -14.18
CA ILE A 31 -5.16 -2.48 -13.45
C ILE A 31 -4.72 -3.79 -14.14
N ASN A 32 -4.56 -3.75 -15.46
CA ASN A 32 -4.09 -4.89 -16.27
C ASN A 32 -2.59 -5.16 -16.14
N ASP A 33 -1.82 -4.23 -15.57
CA ASP A 33 -0.37 -4.38 -15.34
C ASP A 33 -0.07 -5.05 -14.01
N LEU A 34 -1.10 -5.24 -13.18
CA LEU A 34 -0.99 -5.88 -11.88
C LEU A 34 -0.70 -7.37 -12.01
N LYS A 35 0.23 -7.86 -11.20
CA LYS A 35 0.65 -9.27 -11.21
C LYS A 35 0.25 -9.95 -9.91
N THR A 36 -0.69 -10.88 -9.95
CA THR A 36 -0.96 -11.77 -8.82
C THR A 36 0.18 -12.77 -8.69
N VAL A 37 0.77 -12.87 -7.49
CA VAL A 37 1.92 -13.74 -7.20
C VAL A 37 1.62 -14.82 -6.16
N SER A 38 0.50 -14.71 -5.44
CA SER A 38 -0.02 -15.76 -4.54
C SER A 38 -0.78 -16.86 -5.29
N LYS A 39 -1.03 -17.99 -4.61
CA LYS A 39 -1.86 -19.09 -5.14
C LYS A 39 -3.31 -18.68 -5.32
N ARG A 40 -3.86 -17.94 -4.35
CA ARG A 40 -5.22 -17.40 -4.44
C ARG A 40 -5.25 -16.24 -5.43
N ILE A 41 -6.24 -16.29 -6.34
CA ILE A 41 -6.44 -15.28 -7.39
C ILE A 41 -7.54 -14.31 -6.94
N PRO A 42 -7.39 -12.98 -7.14
CA PRO A 42 -8.43 -12.00 -6.79
C PRO A 42 -9.67 -12.15 -7.66
N ASN A 43 -10.82 -11.97 -7.04
CA ASN A 43 -12.03 -11.64 -7.79
C ASN A 43 -12.01 -10.18 -8.23
N GLN A 44 -13.01 -9.75 -9.02
CA GLN A 44 -13.06 -8.39 -9.56
C GLN A 44 -13.15 -7.31 -8.49
N ASP A 45 -13.87 -7.56 -7.39
CA ASP A 45 -14.02 -6.60 -6.29
C ASP A 45 -12.73 -6.46 -5.51
N GLU A 46 -12.05 -7.58 -5.19
CA GLU A 46 -10.75 -7.58 -4.52
C GLU A 46 -9.70 -6.85 -5.35
N LEU A 47 -9.68 -7.08 -6.66
CA LEU A 47 -8.75 -6.40 -7.57
C LEU A 47 -9.03 -4.89 -7.62
N THR A 48 -10.29 -4.49 -7.74
CA THR A 48 -10.70 -3.08 -7.79
C THR A 48 -10.38 -2.35 -6.47
N ASN A 49 -10.71 -2.99 -5.33
CA ASN A 49 -10.43 -2.44 -4.01
C ASN A 49 -8.94 -2.32 -3.73
N SER A 50 -8.14 -3.32 -4.13
CA SER A 50 -6.67 -3.28 -4.01
C SER A 50 -6.08 -2.15 -4.83
N PHE A 51 -6.51 -1.99 -6.07
CA PHE A 51 -6.04 -0.93 -6.95
C PHE A 51 -6.43 0.47 -6.44
N PHE A 52 -7.65 0.62 -5.90
CA PHE A 52 -8.07 1.84 -5.22
C PHE A 52 -7.19 2.15 -4.01
N ALA A 53 -6.97 1.17 -3.12
CA ALA A 53 -6.11 1.32 -1.95
C ALA A 53 -4.69 1.75 -2.32
N TRP A 54 -4.12 1.15 -3.37
CA TRP A 54 -2.79 1.48 -3.87
C TRP A 54 -2.71 2.91 -4.43
N LYS A 55 -3.71 3.34 -5.21
CA LYS A 55 -3.81 4.73 -5.69
C LYS A 55 -3.86 5.75 -4.55
N VAL A 56 -4.59 5.45 -3.48
CA VAL A 56 -4.61 6.30 -2.28
C VAL A 56 -3.23 6.29 -1.61
N CYS A 57 -2.60 5.11 -1.50
CA CYS A 57 -1.30 4.94 -0.84
C CYS A 57 -0.21 5.82 -1.46
N LYS A 58 -0.21 6.03 -2.78
CA LYS A 58 0.67 6.96 -3.51
C LYS A 58 0.69 8.37 -2.90
N TYR A 59 -0.43 8.85 -2.36
CA TYR A 59 -0.56 10.21 -1.82
C TYR A 59 -0.36 10.28 -0.30
N VAL A 60 -0.15 9.16 0.36
CA VAL A 60 0.08 9.08 1.81
C VAL A 60 1.57 9.21 2.11
N LYS A 61 1.91 9.92 3.19
CA LYS A 61 3.31 10.08 3.62
C LYS A 61 3.94 8.74 3.99
N SER A 62 5.10 8.45 3.42
CA SER A 62 5.88 7.22 3.68
C SER A 62 6.38 7.11 5.13
N ASN A 63 6.52 5.93 5.74
CA ASN A 63 5.98 4.67 5.24
C ASN A 63 4.46 4.67 5.32
N ALA A 64 3.79 4.22 4.27
CA ALA A 64 2.35 4.30 4.15
C ALA A 64 1.69 2.91 4.04
N ILE A 65 0.65 2.70 4.84
CA ILE A 65 -0.27 1.55 4.74
C ILE A 65 -1.70 2.06 4.66
N VAL A 66 -2.46 1.54 3.71
CA VAL A 66 -3.86 1.88 3.49
C VAL A 66 -4.70 0.61 3.48
N TYR A 67 -5.71 0.53 4.35
CA TYR A 67 -6.76 -0.48 4.29
C TYR A 67 -7.98 0.08 3.57
N ALA A 68 -8.54 -0.69 2.65
CA ALA A 68 -9.72 -0.28 1.88
C ALA A 68 -10.66 -1.44 1.58
N SER A 69 -11.94 -1.11 1.42
CA SER A 69 -13.00 -1.99 0.93
C SER A 69 -14.11 -1.15 0.33
N ASN A 70 -14.83 -1.67 -0.66
CA ASN A 70 -15.96 -0.98 -1.31
C ASN A 70 -15.60 0.45 -1.79
N ASN A 71 -14.41 0.62 -2.38
CA ASN A 71 -13.88 1.91 -2.82
C ASN A 71 -13.82 2.98 -1.71
N GLN A 72 -13.71 2.55 -0.45
CA GLN A 72 -13.58 3.40 0.72
C GLN A 72 -12.32 3.03 1.50
N THR A 73 -11.58 4.02 1.99
CA THR A 73 -10.49 3.81 2.95
C THR A 73 -11.07 3.54 4.34
N LEU A 74 -10.59 2.47 4.98
CA LEU A 74 -11.02 2.07 6.32
C LEU A 74 -10.04 2.57 7.38
N GLY A 75 -8.75 2.55 7.06
CA GLY A 75 -7.70 3.01 7.95
C GLY A 75 -6.43 3.35 7.18
N ILE A 76 -5.74 4.38 7.64
CA ILE A 76 -4.49 4.88 7.04
C ILE A 76 -3.45 5.06 8.12
N GLY A 77 -2.30 4.40 7.95
CA GLY A 77 -1.06 4.65 8.67
C GLY A 77 -0.09 5.39 7.78
N ALA A 78 0.48 6.47 8.28
CA ALA A 78 1.29 7.39 7.50
C ALA A 78 2.49 7.91 8.27
N GLY A 79 3.61 8.13 7.60
CA GLY A 79 4.76 8.86 8.11
C GLY A 79 5.50 8.16 9.25
N GLN A 80 5.40 6.83 9.35
CA GLN A 80 6.07 6.07 10.40
C GLN A 80 7.46 5.60 9.98
N MET A 81 8.29 5.30 10.97
CA MET A 81 9.66 4.81 10.77
C MET A 81 9.67 3.38 10.20
N SER A 82 8.65 2.57 10.52
CA SER A 82 8.48 1.21 9.98
C SER A 82 7.11 0.99 9.36
N ARG A 83 7.00 -0.02 8.48
CA ARG A 83 5.72 -0.40 7.87
C ARG A 83 4.81 -1.09 8.84
N ILE A 84 5.36 -1.86 9.76
CA ILE A 84 4.55 -2.51 10.79
C ILE A 84 3.86 -1.48 11.68
N ASP A 85 4.54 -0.41 12.08
CA ASP A 85 3.93 0.68 12.86
C ASP A 85 2.79 1.35 12.07
N SER A 86 2.99 1.58 10.77
CA SER A 86 1.95 2.12 9.90
C SER A 86 0.75 1.18 9.81
N ALA A 87 0.97 -0.13 9.70
CA ALA A 87 -0.09 -1.13 9.66
C ALA A 87 -0.90 -1.14 10.96
N GLU A 88 -0.24 -1.17 12.11
CA GLU A 88 -0.89 -1.14 13.43
C GLU A 88 -1.69 0.15 13.65
N ILE A 89 -1.13 1.31 13.28
CA ILE A 89 -1.82 2.60 13.37
C ILE A 89 -3.08 2.60 12.47
N ALA A 90 -2.99 2.07 11.26
CA ALA A 90 -4.12 1.99 10.34
C ALA A 90 -5.23 1.09 10.90
N VAL A 91 -4.88 -0.08 11.46
CA VAL A 91 -5.82 -1.00 12.14
C VAL A 91 -6.50 -0.30 13.32
N ARG A 92 -5.72 0.36 14.18
CA ARG A 92 -6.25 1.08 15.35
C ARG A 92 -7.23 2.18 14.95
N LYS A 93 -6.91 2.95 13.89
CA LYS A 93 -7.79 4.01 13.37
C LYS A 93 -9.07 3.44 12.79
N ALA A 94 -9.00 2.35 12.02
CA ALA A 94 -10.17 1.67 11.48
C ALA A 94 -11.09 1.19 12.60
N LYS A 95 -10.56 0.48 13.60
CA LYS A 95 -11.32 0.00 14.76
C LYS A 95 -11.96 1.15 15.54
N LYS A 96 -11.22 2.26 15.78
CA LYS A 96 -11.75 3.44 16.45
C LYS A 96 -12.90 4.11 15.69
N ALA A 97 -12.87 4.06 14.35
CA ALA A 97 -13.93 4.57 13.49
C ALA A 97 -15.10 3.58 13.30
N GLY A 98 -15.07 2.41 13.95
CA GLY A 98 -16.12 1.40 13.87
C GLY A 98 -16.08 0.52 12.61
N PHE A 99 -14.98 0.56 11.84
CA PHE A 99 -14.83 -0.27 10.66
C PHE A 99 -14.34 -1.67 11.00
N ASN A 100 -14.91 -2.67 10.30
CA ASN A 100 -14.42 -4.04 10.28
C ASN A 100 -13.44 -4.20 9.10
N LEU A 101 -12.24 -4.72 9.39
CA LEU A 101 -11.20 -4.95 8.37
C LEU A 101 -11.32 -6.32 7.70
N LYS A 102 -12.16 -7.22 8.21
CA LYS A 102 -12.31 -8.57 7.64
C LYS A 102 -12.72 -8.51 6.17
N GLY A 103 -11.95 -9.18 5.32
CA GLY A 103 -12.17 -9.21 3.87
C GLY A 103 -11.73 -7.94 3.13
N SER A 104 -11.10 -6.98 3.81
CA SER A 104 -10.57 -5.78 3.16
C SER A 104 -9.21 -6.02 2.50
N CYS A 105 -8.78 -5.02 1.73
CA CYS A 105 -7.48 -5.01 1.06
C CYS A 105 -6.50 -4.08 1.79
N MET A 106 -5.21 -4.45 1.80
CA MET A 106 -4.10 -3.66 2.31
C MET A 106 -3.19 -3.22 1.16
N ALA A 107 -2.86 -1.93 1.08
CA ALA A 107 -1.87 -1.40 0.16
C ALA A 107 -0.66 -0.84 0.90
N SER A 108 0.53 -1.01 0.31
CA SER A 108 1.79 -0.45 0.79
C SER A 108 2.49 0.35 -0.30
N ASP A 109 3.08 1.49 0.07
CA ASP A 109 3.85 2.37 -0.84
C ASP A 109 5.18 1.77 -1.33
N ALA A 110 5.70 0.75 -0.62
CA ALA A 110 6.90 -0.01 -0.99
C ALA A 110 6.78 -1.48 -0.54
N PHE A 111 7.78 -2.30 -0.90
CA PHE A 111 7.81 -3.72 -0.57
C PHE A 111 7.88 -3.98 0.94
N PHE A 112 7.39 -5.15 1.34
CA PHE A 112 7.56 -5.65 2.71
C PHE A 112 8.92 -6.33 2.85
N PRO A 113 9.77 -5.87 3.81
CA PRO A 113 11.08 -6.49 4.01
C PRO A 113 11.03 -7.82 4.76
N PHE A 114 9.93 -8.10 5.46
CA PHE A 114 9.69 -9.27 6.29
C PHE A 114 8.22 -9.66 6.26
N ARG A 115 7.92 -10.89 6.68
CA ARG A 115 6.56 -11.42 6.73
C ARG A 115 5.65 -10.83 7.84
N ASP A 116 6.23 -10.14 8.81
CA ASP A 116 5.56 -9.61 10.00
C ASP A 116 4.30 -8.78 9.69
N SER A 117 4.39 -7.91 8.68
CA SER A 117 3.24 -7.10 8.24
C SER A 117 2.14 -7.94 7.58
N ILE A 118 2.49 -9.04 6.95
CA ILE A 118 1.52 -9.98 6.35
C ILE A 118 0.84 -10.80 7.45
N ASP A 119 1.62 -11.29 8.41
CA ASP A 119 1.10 -12.01 9.58
C ASP A 119 0.14 -11.12 10.40
N GLU A 120 0.45 -9.83 10.56
CA GLU A 120 -0.44 -8.88 11.23
C GLU A 120 -1.71 -8.60 10.40
N ALA A 121 -1.59 -8.48 9.08
CA ALA A 121 -2.73 -8.35 8.18
C ALA A 121 -3.67 -9.57 8.28
N ALA A 122 -3.11 -10.79 8.29
CA ALA A 122 -3.85 -12.04 8.45
C ALA A 122 -4.65 -12.08 9.76
N LYS A 123 -4.04 -11.70 10.90
CA LYS A 123 -4.71 -11.60 12.21
C LYS A 123 -5.92 -10.67 12.21
N ASN A 124 -5.89 -9.64 11.37
CA ASN A 124 -6.99 -8.67 11.22
C ASN A 124 -7.99 -9.07 10.12
N GLY A 125 -7.81 -10.24 9.50
CA GLY A 125 -8.73 -10.81 8.51
C GLY A 125 -8.66 -10.15 7.14
N ILE A 126 -7.52 -9.55 6.79
CA ILE A 126 -7.29 -8.97 5.45
C ILE A 126 -7.30 -10.08 4.41
N SER A 127 -7.95 -9.87 3.27
CA SER A 127 -8.06 -10.87 2.20
C SER A 127 -7.05 -10.66 1.08
N CYS A 128 -6.59 -9.43 0.87
CA CYS A 128 -5.73 -9.08 -0.25
C CYS A 128 -4.69 -8.04 0.13
N VAL A 129 -3.48 -8.21 -0.37
CA VAL A 129 -2.35 -7.28 -0.19
C VAL A 129 -1.83 -6.86 -1.56
N ILE A 130 -1.62 -5.55 -1.74
CA ILE A 130 -1.00 -4.98 -2.94
C ILE A 130 0.24 -4.18 -2.56
N GLN A 131 1.35 -4.47 -3.22
CA GLN A 131 2.66 -3.86 -2.96
C GLN A 131 3.52 -3.86 -4.23
N PRO A 132 4.64 -3.11 -4.27
CA PRO A 132 5.53 -3.11 -5.42
C PRO A 132 6.21 -4.46 -5.72
N GLY A 133 6.57 -5.25 -4.72
CA GLY A 133 7.54 -6.33 -4.85
C GLY A 133 8.97 -5.82 -5.02
N GLY A 134 9.92 -6.72 -5.28
CA GLY A 134 11.33 -6.41 -5.50
C GLY A 134 12.20 -6.49 -4.25
N SER A 135 11.71 -7.10 -3.16
CA SER A 135 12.52 -7.48 -2.01
C SER A 135 13.27 -8.80 -2.29
N ILE A 136 14.46 -8.93 -1.73
CA ILE A 136 15.16 -10.23 -1.70
C ILE A 136 14.40 -11.30 -0.90
N ARG A 137 13.38 -10.90 -0.13
CA ARG A 137 12.51 -11.75 0.67
C ARG A 137 11.08 -11.86 0.12
N ASP A 138 10.87 -11.54 -1.15
CA ASP A 138 9.54 -11.66 -1.76
C ASP A 138 8.95 -13.05 -1.62
N GLU A 139 9.78 -14.12 -1.76
CA GLU A 139 9.33 -15.51 -1.59
C GLU A 139 8.79 -15.78 -0.17
N GLU A 140 9.46 -15.26 0.87
CA GLU A 140 9.00 -15.36 2.27
C GLU A 140 7.64 -14.68 2.47
N VAL A 141 7.50 -13.49 1.90
CA VAL A 141 6.29 -12.66 2.01
C VAL A 141 5.12 -13.27 1.23
N ILE A 142 5.38 -13.83 0.05
CA ILE A 142 4.39 -14.56 -0.75
C ILE A 142 3.95 -15.83 -0.02
N SER A 143 4.90 -16.60 0.54
CA SER A 143 4.58 -17.81 1.32
C SER A 143 3.68 -17.47 2.52
N ALA A 144 3.95 -16.38 3.24
CA ALA A 144 3.11 -15.94 4.35
C ALA A 144 1.67 -15.59 3.90
N ALA A 145 1.52 -14.98 2.73
CA ALA A 145 0.19 -14.72 2.17
C ALA A 145 -0.53 -16.02 1.79
N ASP A 146 0.17 -16.96 1.17
CA ASP A 146 -0.38 -18.28 0.80
C ASP A 146 -0.79 -19.10 2.04
N GLU A 147 0.01 -19.09 3.11
CA GLU A 147 -0.29 -19.75 4.38
C GLU A 147 -1.57 -19.22 5.03
N ALA A 148 -1.87 -17.93 4.83
CA ALA A 148 -3.04 -17.26 5.37
C ALA A 148 -4.23 -17.20 4.40
N ASP A 149 -4.17 -17.89 3.26
CA ASP A 149 -5.16 -17.82 2.17
C ASP A 149 -5.44 -16.38 1.69
N MET A 150 -4.42 -15.53 1.74
CA MET A 150 -4.48 -14.15 1.25
C MET A 150 -3.98 -14.03 -0.18
N ILE A 151 -4.52 -13.04 -0.87
CA ILE A 151 -4.04 -12.64 -2.20
C ILE A 151 -2.85 -11.70 -2.06
N MET A 152 -1.80 -11.91 -2.86
CA MET A 152 -0.67 -10.99 -3.00
C MET A 152 -0.59 -10.49 -4.44
N ILE A 153 -0.62 -9.16 -4.60
CA ILE A 153 -0.53 -8.48 -5.90
C ILE A 153 0.70 -7.60 -5.93
N PHE A 154 1.51 -7.73 -6.98
CA PHE A 154 2.66 -6.88 -7.25
C PHE A 154 2.33 -5.82 -8.29
N THR A 155 2.76 -4.58 -8.03
CA THR A 155 2.60 -3.45 -8.94
C THR A 155 3.85 -3.17 -9.77
N GLY A 156 5.02 -3.66 -9.34
CA GLY A 156 6.32 -3.33 -9.96
C GLY A 156 6.73 -1.86 -9.78
N MET A 157 5.91 -1.05 -9.10
CA MET A 157 6.15 0.38 -8.94
C MET A 157 5.99 0.77 -7.48
N ARG A 158 7.01 1.44 -6.93
CA ARG A 158 6.97 2.01 -5.58
C ARG A 158 6.69 3.50 -5.62
N HIS A 159 6.07 4.01 -4.58
CA HIS A 159 5.83 5.42 -4.38
C HIS A 159 6.47 5.88 -3.06
N PHE A 160 7.30 6.92 -3.12
CA PHE A 160 7.85 7.53 -1.91
C PHE A 160 7.40 8.98 -1.81
N ARG A 161 6.75 9.30 -0.69
CA ARG A 161 6.31 10.64 -0.35
C ARG A 161 6.87 11.04 1.02
N HIS A 162 7.99 11.73 0.99
CA HIS A 162 8.67 12.24 2.19
C HIS A 162 8.26 13.67 2.51
#